data_34287a023bba297dc75745cdd5cce217
#
_entry.id   34287a023bba297dc75745cdd5cce217
#
_cell.length_a   1.000
_cell.length_b   1.000
_cell.length_c   1.000
_cell.angle_alpha   90.00
_cell.angle_beta   90.00
_cell.angle_gamma   90.00
#
_symmetry.space_group_name_H-M   'P 1'
#
loop_
_entity.id
_entity.type
_entity.pdbx_description
1 polymer ?
#
loop_
_entity_poly.entity_id
_entity_poly.type
_entity_poly.pdbx_seq_one_letter_code
_entity_poly.pdbx_strand_id
1 'polypeptide(L)'
;STLMRSSAASDVYKRQGVIGHAVTVWAIVDLESRHLLLPKKVGISFPSQDTGFTEQLRAIVPEDMQPCFARTVRYSDTDVNRHLNNVKAVDILSDAFGLEPDENRWVSELQVNYLAENRCGTELTISQGHTKNGTFCVCACEGEQEKVQAEVTFSER
;
A
#
# COMPACT_ATOMS: atom_id res chain seq x y z
N SER A 1 -23.53 -2.01 7.73
CA SER A 1 -23.28 -2.10 6.29
C SER A 1 -21.93 -2.78 6.12
N THR A 2 -21.98 -4.08 5.80
CA THR A 2 -20.75 -4.88 5.60
C THR A 2 -20.19 -4.52 4.23
N LEU A 3 -19.08 -3.81 4.20
CA LEU A 3 -18.27 -3.63 3.00
C LEU A 3 -17.79 -5.02 2.56
N MET A 4 -18.37 -5.56 1.50
CA MET A 4 -17.81 -6.74 0.86
C MET A 4 -16.56 -6.30 0.09
N ARG A 5 -15.41 -6.63 0.64
CA ARG A 5 -14.10 -6.47 0.00
C ARG A 5 -13.82 -7.71 -0.83
N SER A 6 -13.33 -7.54 -2.05
CA SER A 6 -12.70 -8.64 -2.78
C SER A 6 -11.24 -8.69 -2.33
N SER A 7 -10.81 -9.80 -1.77
CA SER A 7 -9.41 -10.05 -1.46
C SER A 7 -8.87 -11.13 -2.37
N ALA A 8 -7.65 -10.94 -2.85
CA ALA A 8 -6.90 -11.95 -3.57
C ALA A 8 -5.63 -12.25 -2.77
N ALA A 9 -5.32 -13.52 -2.62
CA ALA A 9 -4.05 -13.98 -2.08
C ALA A 9 -3.24 -14.60 -3.22
N SER A 10 -1.96 -14.30 -3.27
CA SER A 10 -1.03 -14.89 -4.23
C SER A 10 0.25 -15.32 -3.53
N ASP A 11 0.76 -16.47 -3.96
CA ASP A 11 2.01 -17.01 -3.46
C ASP A 11 3.11 -16.79 -4.49
N VAL A 12 4.27 -16.40 -4.01
CA VAL A 12 5.48 -16.30 -4.84
C VAL A 12 6.33 -17.54 -4.60
N TYR A 13 6.67 -18.23 -5.69
CA TYR A 13 7.40 -19.49 -5.65
C TYR A 13 8.80 -19.35 -6.23
N LYS A 14 9.77 -19.96 -5.58
CA LYS A 14 11.09 -20.26 -6.12
C LYS A 14 11.26 -21.78 -6.17
N ARG A 15 12.26 -22.30 -6.90
CA ARG A 15 12.48 -23.75 -7.16
C ARG A 15 12.32 -24.70 -5.94
N GLN A 16 12.24 -24.21 -4.74
CA GLN A 16 12.20 -24.99 -3.48
C GLN A 16 10.99 -24.71 -2.58
N GLY A 17 10.00 -23.92 -3.04
CA GLY A 17 8.79 -23.64 -2.25
C GLY A 17 8.32 -22.19 -2.29
N VAL A 18 7.32 -21.90 -1.46
CA VAL A 18 6.77 -20.55 -1.29
C VAL A 18 7.81 -19.66 -0.62
N ILE A 19 8.09 -18.51 -1.21
CA ILE A 19 9.03 -17.52 -0.67
C ILE A 19 8.34 -16.24 -0.20
N GLY A 20 7.05 -16.11 -0.43
CA GLY A 20 6.28 -14.96 0.02
C GLY A 20 4.79 -15.12 -0.25
N HIS A 21 4.01 -14.40 0.52
CA HIS A 21 2.56 -14.31 0.38
C HIS A 21 2.16 -12.85 0.19
N ALA A 22 1.15 -12.60 -0.62
CA ALA A 22 0.56 -11.27 -0.78
C ALA A 22 -0.97 -11.37 -0.68
N VAL A 23 -1.56 -10.46 0.10
CA VAL A 23 -3.00 -10.27 0.18
C VAL A 23 -3.33 -8.88 -0.33
N THR A 24 -4.23 -8.80 -1.32
CA THR A 24 -4.67 -7.52 -1.86
C THR A 24 -6.17 -7.36 -1.72
N VAL A 25 -6.61 -6.16 -1.36
CA VAL A 25 -8.03 -5.80 -1.26
C VAL A 25 -8.33 -4.73 -2.31
N TRP A 26 -9.29 -5.03 -3.17
CA TRP A 26 -9.72 -4.14 -4.24
C TRP A 26 -11.14 -3.64 -3.98
N ALA A 27 -11.39 -2.38 -4.29
CA ALA A 27 -12.70 -1.77 -4.24
C ALA A 27 -13.18 -1.42 -5.65
N ILE A 28 -14.46 -1.65 -5.92
CA ILE A 28 -15.11 -1.17 -7.14
C ILE A 28 -15.64 0.22 -6.84
N VAL A 29 -15.27 1.20 -7.65
CA VAL A 29 -15.68 2.59 -7.50
C VAL A 29 -16.45 3.01 -8.74
N ASP A 30 -17.59 3.64 -8.55
CA ASP A 30 -18.32 4.30 -9.63
C ASP A 30 -17.54 5.51 -10.13
N LEU A 31 -17.31 5.60 -11.44
CA LEU A 31 -16.46 6.64 -12.02
C LEU A 31 -17.07 8.05 -11.96
N GLU A 32 -18.40 8.15 -11.96
CA GLU A 32 -19.09 9.44 -11.93
C GLU A 32 -19.31 9.93 -10.51
N SER A 33 -19.92 9.06 -9.67
CA SER A 33 -20.26 9.42 -8.29
C SER A 33 -19.13 9.25 -7.29
N ARG A 34 -18.05 8.55 -7.68
CA ARG A 34 -16.90 8.19 -6.82
C ARG A 34 -17.28 7.36 -5.59
N HIS A 35 -18.48 6.78 -5.58
CA HIS A 35 -18.92 5.93 -4.49
C HIS A 35 -18.44 4.49 -4.67
N LEU A 36 -18.22 3.82 -3.54
CA LEU A 36 -17.90 2.40 -3.51
C LEU A 36 -19.14 1.59 -3.93
N LEU A 37 -18.94 0.69 -4.88
CA LEU A 37 -19.97 -0.23 -5.37
C LEU A 37 -19.77 -1.63 -4.77
N LEU A 38 -20.88 -2.25 -4.40
CA LEU A 38 -20.86 -3.66 -4.02
C LEU A 38 -20.79 -4.51 -5.30
N PRO A 39 -19.90 -5.53 -5.40
CA PRO A 39 -19.79 -6.40 -6.57
C PRO A 39 -21.13 -6.96 -7.05
N LYS A 40 -21.97 -7.41 -6.11
CA LYS A 40 -23.32 -7.93 -6.43
C LYS A 40 -24.23 -6.92 -7.13
N LYS A 41 -24.08 -5.61 -6.84
CA LYS A 41 -24.91 -4.57 -7.48
C LYS A 41 -24.52 -4.32 -8.92
N VAL A 42 -23.29 -4.61 -9.29
CA VAL A 42 -22.76 -4.47 -10.67
C VAL A 42 -22.70 -5.81 -11.41
N GLY A 43 -23.33 -6.86 -10.86
CA GLY A 43 -23.41 -8.18 -11.50
C GLY A 43 -22.09 -8.95 -11.52
N ILE A 44 -21.11 -8.54 -10.71
CA ILE A 44 -19.82 -9.22 -10.61
C ILE A 44 -19.88 -10.22 -9.47
N SER A 45 -19.57 -11.49 -9.78
CA SER A 45 -19.36 -12.53 -8.77
C SER A 45 -17.92 -13.02 -8.85
N PHE A 46 -17.29 -13.12 -7.70
CA PHE A 46 -15.97 -13.73 -7.59
C PHE A 46 -16.13 -15.14 -7.03
N PRO A 47 -15.41 -16.14 -7.60
CA PRO A 47 -15.37 -17.46 -6.99
C PRO A 47 -14.77 -17.31 -5.58
N SER A 48 -15.48 -17.82 -4.58
CA SER A 48 -14.96 -17.91 -3.22
C SER A 48 -14.04 -19.13 -3.14
N GLN A 49 -12.76 -18.92 -2.93
CA GLN A 49 -11.81 -19.97 -2.57
C GLN A 49 -11.33 -19.71 -1.13
N ASP A 50 -11.34 -20.75 -0.32
CA ASP A 50 -10.64 -20.69 0.98
C ASP A 50 -9.13 -20.70 0.69
N THR A 51 -8.51 -19.56 0.91
CA THR A 51 -7.06 -19.40 0.70
C THR A 51 -6.25 -19.75 1.94
N GLY A 52 -6.92 -20.08 3.06
CA GLY A 52 -6.27 -20.30 4.36
C GLY A 52 -5.71 -19.02 5.01
N PHE A 53 -5.85 -17.84 4.35
CA PHE A 53 -5.44 -16.57 4.92
C PHE A 53 -6.55 -15.97 5.77
N THR A 54 -6.24 -15.75 7.05
CA THR A 54 -7.14 -15.11 8.02
C THR A 54 -6.77 -13.65 8.29
N GLU A 55 -5.67 -13.18 7.72
CA GLU A 55 -5.16 -11.84 7.94
C GLU A 55 -6.10 -10.79 7.36
N GLN A 56 -6.43 -9.80 8.19
CA GLN A 56 -7.22 -8.66 7.79
C GLN A 56 -6.31 -7.45 7.69
N LEU A 57 -6.39 -6.72 6.56
CA LEU A 57 -5.73 -5.44 6.43
C LEU A 57 -6.27 -4.47 7.49
N ARG A 58 -5.36 -3.87 8.24
CA ARG A 58 -5.65 -2.95 9.34
C ARG A 58 -5.56 -1.50 8.86
N ALA A 59 -6.22 -0.59 9.58
CA ALA A 59 -5.91 0.82 9.47
C ALA A 59 -4.51 1.04 10.05
N ILE A 60 -3.66 1.73 9.28
CA ILE A 60 -2.39 2.24 9.78
C ILE A 60 -2.71 3.56 10.48
N VAL A 61 -2.28 3.71 11.72
CA VAL A 61 -2.45 4.95 12.51
C VAL A 61 -1.06 5.48 12.81
N PRO A 62 -0.54 6.44 12.02
CA PRO A 62 0.79 7.00 12.19
C PRO A 62 0.87 7.88 13.44
N GLU A 63 2.00 7.82 14.13
CA GLU A 63 2.35 8.69 15.27
C GLU A 63 3.79 9.20 15.09
N ASP A 64 4.07 10.38 15.65
CA ASP A 64 5.42 11.00 15.70
C ASP A 64 6.12 11.11 14.34
N MET A 65 5.36 11.43 13.29
CA MET A 65 5.85 11.49 11.92
C MET A 65 6.84 12.63 11.72
N GLN A 66 8.02 12.31 11.20
CA GLN A 66 9.08 13.28 10.87
C GLN A 66 9.28 13.34 9.36
N PRO A 67 9.30 14.54 8.74
CA PRO A 67 9.56 14.69 7.32
C PRO A 67 10.97 14.19 6.95
N CYS A 68 11.07 13.40 5.88
CA CYS A 68 12.33 12.91 5.32
C CYS A 68 12.73 13.70 4.07
N PHE A 69 11.84 13.72 3.08
CA PHE A 69 12.07 14.41 1.80
C PHE A 69 10.75 14.74 1.11
N ALA A 70 10.84 15.58 0.07
CA ALA A 70 9.73 15.84 -0.84
C ALA A 70 10.00 15.23 -2.21
N ARG A 71 8.93 14.75 -2.87
CA ARG A 71 8.98 14.16 -4.20
C ARG A 71 7.80 14.61 -5.04
N THR A 72 8.08 15.16 -6.23
CA THR A 72 7.05 15.41 -7.23
C THR A 72 6.75 14.17 -8.03
N VAL A 73 5.49 13.79 -8.16
CA VAL A 73 5.03 12.70 -9.02
C VAL A 73 5.31 13.06 -10.47
N ARG A 74 6.11 12.26 -11.17
CA ARG A 74 6.50 12.47 -12.57
C ARG A 74 5.60 11.66 -13.50
N TYR A 75 5.59 12.00 -14.77
CA TYR A 75 4.87 11.24 -15.80
C TYR A 75 5.25 9.75 -15.80
N SER A 76 6.53 9.43 -15.64
CA SER A 76 7.03 8.04 -15.57
C SER A 76 6.60 7.28 -14.33
N ASP A 77 6.06 7.97 -13.32
CA ASP A 77 5.53 7.34 -12.10
C ASP A 77 4.04 7.02 -12.24
N THR A 78 3.38 7.43 -13.35
CA THR A 78 1.94 7.28 -13.53
C THR A 78 1.57 6.06 -14.36
N ASP A 79 0.38 5.53 -14.12
CA ASP A 79 -0.25 4.46 -14.88
C ASP A 79 -1.07 4.99 -16.08
N VAL A 80 -1.82 4.09 -16.73
CA VAL A 80 -2.70 4.42 -17.88
C VAL A 80 -3.85 5.36 -17.50
N ASN A 81 -4.23 5.41 -16.21
CA ASN A 81 -5.25 6.32 -15.67
C ASN A 81 -4.65 7.69 -15.29
N ARG A 82 -3.35 7.90 -15.52
CA ARG A 82 -2.58 9.09 -15.17
C ARG A 82 -2.50 9.34 -13.65
N HIS A 83 -2.66 8.30 -12.87
CA HIS A 83 -2.44 8.32 -11.42
C HIS A 83 -1.12 7.65 -11.08
N LEU A 84 -0.53 8.04 -9.95
CA LEU A 84 0.66 7.40 -9.42
C LEU A 84 0.43 5.89 -9.33
N ASN A 85 1.25 5.15 -10.05
CA ASN A 85 1.19 3.69 -10.06
C ASN A 85 1.49 3.14 -8.66
N ASN A 86 0.73 2.14 -8.22
CA ASN A 86 0.86 1.55 -6.88
C ASN A 86 2.27 1.05 -6.58
N VAL A 87 2.94 0.43 -7.55
CA VAL A 87 4.33 -0.03 -7.39
C VAL A 87 5.29 1.16 -7.25
N LYS A 88 5.07 2.22 -8.04
CA LYS A 88 5.87 3.45 -7.94
C LYS A 88 5.67 4.18 -6.61
N ALA A 89 4.46 4.12 -6.05
CA ALA A 89 4.24 4.62 -4.70
C ALA A 89 5.08 3.86 -3.66
N VAL A 90 5.14 2.53 -3.78
CA VAL A 90 5.99 1.71 -2.91
C VAL A 90 7.48 2.03 -3.10
N ASP A 91 7.94 2.18 -4.35
CA ASP A 91 9.34 2.59 -4.64
C ASP A 91 9.68 3.90 -3.91
N ILE A 92 8.79 4.92 -4.00
CA ILE A 92 9.00 6.22 -3.34
C ILE A 92 9.03 6.09 -1.82
N LEU A 93 8.12 5.31 -1.23
CA LEU A 93 8.09 5.12 0.22
C LEU A 93 9.31 4.34 0.71
N SER A 94 9.83 3.41 -0.09
CA SER A 94 10.99 2.58 0.28
C SER A 94 12.26 3.38 0.44
N ASP A 95 12.40 4.54 -0.24
CA ASP A 95 13.52 5.45 -0.06
C ASP A 95 13.60 6.02 1.37
N ALA A 96 12.49 5.96 2.14
CA ALA A 96 12.42 6.37 3.54
C ALA A 96 12.57 5.21 4.54
N PHE A 97 12.78 3.96 4.09
CA PHE A 97 12.93 2.82 5.01
C PHE A 97 14.30 2.82 5.74
N GLY A 98 15.25 3.63 5.30
CA GLY A 98 16.58 3.71 5.89
C GLY A 98 17.36 2.39 5.77
N LEU A 99 17.15 1.63 4.70
CA LEU A 99 17.90 0.42 4.42
C LEU A 99 19.13 0.75 3.60
N GLU A 100 20.29 0.33 4.11
CA GLU A 100 21.56 0.42 3.37
C GLU A 100 21.84 -0.88 2.62
N PRO A 101 22.52 -0.82 1.44
CA PRO A 101 22.76 -2.01 0.61
C PRO A 101 23.49 -3.16 1.31
N ASP A 102 24.34 -2.83 2.29
CA ASP A 102 25.17 -3.79 3.03
C ASP A 102 24.57 -4.21 4.38
N GLU A 103 23.37 -3.74 4.69
CA GLU A 103 22.69 -4.12 5.94
C GLU A 103 22.21 -5.57 5.90
N ASN A 104 22.36 -6.23 7.05
CA ASN A 104 21.81 -7.57 7.28
C ASN A 104 20.29 -7.55 7.48
N ARG A 105 19.66 -6.38 7.37
CA ARG A 105 18.24 -6.11 7.59
C ARG A 105 17.47 -6.11 6.26
N TRP A 106 16.28 -6.67 6.25
CA TRP A 106 15.42 -6.70 5.08
C TRP A 106 13.94 -6.54 5.48
N VAL A 107 13.11 -6.11 4.55
CA VAL A 107 11.66 -6.01 4.76
C VAL A 107 11.06 -7.40 4.76
N SER A 108 10.54 -7.84 5.90
CA SER A 108 9.88 -9.13 6.05
C SER A 108 8.36 -9.05 5.89
N GLU A 109 7.75 -7.91 6.23
CA GLU A 109 6.34 -7.65 6.05
C GLU A 109 6.13 -6.20 5.62
N LEU A 110 5.23 -5.99 4.69
CA LEU A 110 4.84 -4.67 4.20
C LEU A 110 3.31 -4.63 4.02
N GLN A 111 2.66 -3.69 4.71
CA GLN A 111 1.28 -3.32 4.44
C GLN A 111 1.24 -1.94 3.81
N VAL A 112 0.50 -1.76 2.71
CA VAL A 112 0.33 -0.46 2.06
C VAL A 112 -1.14 -0.12 1.95
N ASN A 113 -1.51 1.08 2.38
CA ASN A 113 -2.86 1.63 2.26
C ASN A 113 -2.83 2.79 1.27
N TYR A 114 -3.52 2.66 0.16
CA TYR A 114 -3.72 3.71 -0.83
C TYR A 114 -5.00 4.46 -0.48
N LEU A 115 -4.87 5.68 0.05
CA LEU A 115 -5.97 6.46 0.62
C LEU A 115 -6.59 7.42 -0.40
N ALA A 116 -5.79 7.97 -1.30
CA ALA A 116 -6.24 8.87 -2.34
C ALA A 116 -5.36 8.80 -3.59
N GLU A 117 -5.95 9.15 -4.73
CA GLU A 117 -5.26 9.22 -6.01
C GLU A 117 -4.25 10.39 -6.04
N ASN A 118 -3.12 10.17 -6.69
CA ASN A 118 -2.09 11.19 -6.92
C ASN A 118 -1.85 11.34 -8.42
N ARG A 119 -1.86 12.57 -8.92
CA ARG A 119 -1.64 12.86 -10.34
C ARG A 119 -0.22 13.31 -10.61
N CYS A 120 0.16 13.29 -11.89
CA CYS A 120 1.41 13.89 -12.31
C CYS A 120 1.46 15.36 -11.88
N GLY A 121 2.58 15.81 -11.30
CA GLY A 121 2.77 17.14 -10.76
C GLY A 121 2.42 17.29 -9.28
N THR A 122 1.75 16.30 -8.64
CA THR A 122 1.51 16.33 -7.20
C THR A 122 2.83 16.33 -6.44
N GLU A 123 2.99 17.27 -5.51
CA GLU A 123 4.12 17.32 -4.59
C GLU A 123 3.76 16.54 -3.33
N LEU A 124 4.52 15.50 -3.05
CA LEU A 124 4.38 14.63 -1.89
C LEU A 124 5.48 14.93 -0.88
N THR A 125 5.10 15.18 0.36
CA THR A 125 6.02 15.13 1.49
C THR A 125 6.04 13.70 2.03
N ILE A 126 7.22 13.08 2.07
CA ILE A 126 7.42 11.75 2.62
C ILE A 126 7.92 11.91 4.05
N SER A 127 7.24 11.25 4.96
CA SER A 127 7.55 11.28 6.40
C SER A 127 7.66 9.86 6.94
N GLN A 128 8.50 9.68 7.93
CA GLN A 128 8.67 8.42 8.66
C GLN A 128 8.34 8.57 10.14
N GLY A 129 7.92 7.51 10.77
CA GLY A 129 7.60 7.47 12.19
C GLY A 129 7.23 6.07 12.61
N HIS A 130 6.31 5.97 13.58
CA HIS A 130 5.83 4.69 14.07
C HIS A 130 4.30 4.69 14.11
N THR A 131 3.73 3.50 14.07
CA THR A 131 2.30 3.35 14.35
C THR A 131 2.07 3.36 15.85
N LYS A 132 0.82 3.49 16.28
CA LYS A 132 0.42 3.37 17.68
C LYS A 132 0.93 2.10 18.38
N ASN A 133 1.20 1.06 17.61
CA ASN A 133 1.74 -0.22 18.12
C ASN A 133 3.27 -0.26 18.11
N GLY A 134 3.95 0.83 17.74
CA GLY A 134 5.40 0.92 17.69
C GLY A 134 6.03 0.34 16.42
N THR A 135 5.24 -0.08 15.43
CA THR A 135 5.77 -0.57 14.15
C THR A 135 6.20 0.61 13.29
N PHE A 136 7.32 0.49 12.59
CA PHE A 136 7.80 1.53 11.68
C PHE A 136 6.81 1.81 10.56
N CYS A 137 6.55 3.08 10.28
CA CYS A 137 5.67 3.48 9.20
C CYS A 137 6.19 4.68 8.42
N VAL A 138 5.75 4.75 7.17
CA VAL A 138 6.06 5.84 6.24
C VAL A 138 4.76 6.33 5.61
N CYS A 139 4.62 7.64 5.47
CA CYS A 139 3.46 8.28 4.85
C CYS A 139 3.90 9.22 3.73
N ALA A 140 3.12 9.26 2.67
CA ALA A 140 3.18 10.28 1.63
C ALA A 140 1.96 11.19 1.74
N CYS A 141 2.17 12.50 1.89
CA CYS A 141 1.13 13.50 2.05
C CYS A 141 1.22 14.59 0.98
N GLU A 142 0.08 15.08 0.50
CA GLU A 142 -0.04 16.33 -0.24
C GLU A 142 -0.62 17.38 0.72
N GLY A 143 0.23 18.30 1.18
CA GLY A 143 -0.13 19.18 2.30
C GLY A 143 -0.49 18.38 3.55
N GLU A 144 -1.72 18.59 4.06
CA GLU A 144 -2.24 17.85 5.23
C GLU A 144 -2.96 16.54 4.86
N GLN A 145 -3.16 16.27 3.57
CA GLN A 145 -3.87 15.08 3.12
C GLN A 145 -2.94 13.88 2.98
N GLU A 146 -3.16 12.86 3.77
CA GLU A 146 -2.50 11.56 3.59
C GLU A 146 -2.98 10.88 2.29
N LYS A 147 -2.03 10.44 1.50
CA LYS A 147 -2.25 9.80 0.19
C LYS A 147 -1.94 8.33 0.19
N VAL A 148 -0.80 7.96 0.75
CA VAL A 148 -0.34 6.58 0.84
C VAL A 148 0.33 6.40 2.20
N GLN A 149 0.05 5.27 2.83
CA GLN A 149 0.68 4.86 4.09
C GLN A 149 1.30 3.48 3.91
N ALA A 150 2.46 3.26 4.51
CA ALA A 150 3.08 1.95 4.62
C ALA A 150 3.46 1.64 6.05
N GLU A 151 3.12 0.45 6.53
CA GLU A 151 3.62 -0.15 7.76
C GLU A 151 4.62 -1.23 7.39
N VAL A 152 5.80 -1.22 8.02
CA VAL A 152 6.94 -2.05 7.60
C VAL A 152 7.50 -2.81 8.79
N THR A 153 7.67 -4.11 8.64
CA THR A 153 8.41 -4.95 9.58
C THR A 153 9.72 -5.38 8.95
N PHE A 154 10.80 -5.23 9.70
CA PHE A 154 12.13 -5.66 9.29
C PHE A 154 12.53 -6.94 10.03
N SER A 155 13.31 -7.77 9.35
CA SER A 155 13.99 -8.93 9.94
C SER A 155 15.47 -8.87 9.64
N GLU A 156 16.29 -9.49 10.50
CA GLU A 156 17.71 -9.70 10.28
C GLU A 156 17.94 -11.02 9.54
N ARG A 157 19.00 -11.08 8.74
CA ARG A 157 19.44 -12.29 8.03
C ARG A 157 20.32 -13.15 8.89
#